data_288621b38989e744fccdbd7e215d169c
#
_entry.id   288621b38989e744fccdbd7e215d169c
#
_cell.length_a   1.000
_cell.length_b   1.000
_cell.length_c   1.000
_cell.angle_alpha   90.00
_cell.angle_beta   90.00
_cell.angle_gamma   90.00
#
_symmetry.space_group_name_H-M   'P 1'
#
loop_
_entity.id
_entity.type
_entity.pdbx_description
1 polymer ?
#
loop_
_entity_poly.entity_id
_entity_poly.type
_entity_poly.pdbx_seq_one_letter_code
_entity_poly.pdbx_strand_id
1 'polypeptide(L)'
;MSADYSLVGKRVRVHLYTRDGVVLGAIEGRVADVSPGVTVGQDAAGRAIKKDLVYVVDIAPGRDADGEPVPYANSAGGEGEGWFAVQDVTVVEGDGPPLFAN
;
A
#
# COMPACT_ATOMS: atom_id res chain seq x y z
N MET A 1 -5.30 4.14 19.21
CA MET A 1 -6.26 4.16 18.13
C MET A 1 -6.20 2.88 17.33
N SER A 2 -7.32 2.28 17.13
CA SER A 2 -7.36 1.02 16.41
C SER A 2 -7.34 1.26 14.91
N ALA A 3 -6.89 0.26 14.17
CA ALA A 3 -6.93 0.29 12.72
C ALA A 3 -8.38 0.28 12.24
N ASP A 4 -8.57 0.81 11.07
CA ASP A 4 -9.89 0.90 10.47
C ASP A 4 -10.14 -0.31 9.60
N TYR A 5 -10.80 -1.30 10.16
CA TYR A 5 -11.12 -2.52 9.43
C TYR A 5 -12.13 -2.30 8.31
N SER A 6 -12.77 -1.14 8.27
CA SER A 6 -13.67 -0.83 7.16
C SER A 6 -12.91 -0.67 5.84
N LEU A 7 -11.59 -0.56 5.90
CA LEU A 7 -10.78 -0.53 4.68
C LEU A 7 -10.76 -1.87 3.95
N VAL A 8 -11.02 -2.97 4.63
CA VAL A 8 -11.00 -4.29 4.00
C VAL A 8 -12.01 -4.34 2.86
N GLY A 9 -11.55 -4.75 1.69
CA GLY A 9 -12.36 -4.79 0.50
C GLY A 9 -12.34 -3.54 -0.34
N LYS A 10 -11.77 -2.46 0.17
CA LYS A 10 -11.71 -1.19 -0.56
C LYS A 10 -10.56 -1.18 -1.55
N ARG A 11 -10.77 -0.48 -2.65
CA ARG A 11 -9.67 -0.18 -3.57
C ARG A 11 -8.89 0.97 -3.01
N VAL A 12 -7.58 0.84 -3.06
CA VAL A 12 -6.69 1.85 -2.49
C VAL A 12 -5.56 2.14 -3.45
N ARG A 13 -5.02 3.34 -3.31
CA ARG A 13 -3.79 3.77 -3.97
C ARG A 13 -2.74 3.91 -2.92
N VAL A 14 -1.59 3.28 -3.13
CA VAL A 14 -0.47 3.35 -2.21
C VAL A 14 0.61 4.21 -2.83
N HIS A 15 1.04 5.23 -2.10
CA HIS A 15 2.09 6.12 -2.57
C HIS A 15 3.45 5.54 -2.19
N LEU A 16 4.32 5.45 -3.18
CA LEU A 16 5.66 4.90 -3.00
C LEU A 16 6.67 6.03 -2.94
N TYR A 17 7.62 5.90 -2.03
CA TYR A 17 8.61 6.94 -1.78
C TYR A 17 10.02 6.36 -1.85
N THR A 18 10.97 7.22 -2.22
CA THR A 18 12.38 6.89 -2.06
C THR A 18 12.75 6.98 -0.59
N ARG A 19 13.96 6.56 -0.28
CA ARG A 19 14.50 6.69 1.07
C ARG A 19 14.54 8.15 1.51
N ASP A 20 14.71 9.07 0.57
CA ASP A 20 14.75 10.52 0.84
C ASP A 20 13.38 11.17 0.91
N GLY A 21 12.32 10.39 0.76
CA GLY A 21 10.97 10.91 0.85
C GLY A 21 10.40 11.48 -0.45
N VAL A 22 11.09 11.28 -1.55
CA VAL A 22 10.62 11.73 -2.86
C VAL A 22 9.60 10.72 -3.40
N VAL A 23 8.48 11.21 -3.88
CA VAL A 23 7.44 10.35 -4.42
C VAL A 23 7.92 9.70 -5.71
N LEU A 24 7.94 8.36 -5.71
CA LEU A 24 8.30 7.58 -6.90
C LEU A 24 7.10 7.36 -7.81
N GLY A 25 5.92 7.27 -7.21
CA GLY A 25 4.71 6.96 -7.95
C GLY A 25 3.69 6.34 -7.02
N ALA A 26 2.72 5.66 -7.61
CA ALA A 26 1.68 5.01 -6.85
C ALA A 26 1.30 3.70 -7.50
N ILE A 27 0.83 2.76 -6.67
CA ILE A 27 0.27 1.51 -7.13
C ILE A 27 -1.16 1.43 -6.61
N GLU A 28 -1.97 0.58 -7.22
CA GLU A 28 -3.36 0.40 -6.81
C GLU A 28 -3.66 -1.07 -6.61
N GLY A 29 -4.46 -1.33 -5.60
CA GLY A 29 -4.87 -2.68 -5.29
C GLY A 29 -6.07 -2.67 -4.37
N ARG A 30 -6.32 -3.80 -3.73
CA ARG A 30 -7.46 -3.97 -2.84
C ARG A 30 -6.97 -4.41 -1.47
N VAL A 31 -7.53 -3.82 -0.41
CA VAL A 31 -7.16 -4.18 0.95
C VAL A 31 -7.77 -5.53 1.29
N ALA A 32 -6.92 -6.48 1.68
CA ALA A 32 -7.36 -7.81 2.08
C ALA A 32 -7.36 -7.97 3.60
N ASP A 33 -6.54 -7.20 4.29
CA ASP A 33 -6.43 -7.32 5.74
C ASP A 33 -5.86 -6.04 6.32
N VAL A 34 -6.04 -5.87 7.63
CA VAL A 34 -5.51 -4.72 8.38
C VAL A 34 -4.83 -5.27 9.61
N SER A 35 -3.64 -4.80 9.90
CA SER A 35 -2.90 -5.23 11.09
C SER A 35 -2.53 -3.99 11.90
N PRO A 36 -3.18 -3.77 13.03
CA PRO A 36 -2.91 -2.57 13.84
C PRO A 36 -1.70 -2.75 14.74
N GLY A 37 -1.02 -1.64 15.01
CA GLY A 37 0.00 -1.59 16.03
C GLY A 37 1.22 -2.46 15.77
N VAL A 38 1.63 -2.58 14.52
CA VAL A 38 2.79 -3.39 14.15
C VAL A 38 4.07 -2.60 14.42
N THR A 39 5.01 -3.23 15.11
CA THR A 39 6.32 -2.62 15.34
C THR A 39 7.14 -2.71 14.04
N VAL A 40 7.49 -1.56 13.51
CA VAL A 40 8.22 -1.50 12.23
C VAL A 40 9.68 -1.07 12.43
N GLY A 41 10.05 -0.71 13.64
CA GLY A 41 11.43 -0.30 13.91
C GLY A 41 11.53 0.38 15.26
N GLN A 42 12.63 1.06 15.49
CA GLN A 42 12.86 1.83 16.72
C GLN A 42 13.36 3.22 16.36
N ASP A 43 13.00 4.20 17.20
CA ASP A 43 13.50 5.56 17.01
C ASP A 43 14.89 5.67 17.64
N ALA A 44 15.45 6.88 17.60
CA ALA A 44 16.79 7.12 18.10
C ALA A 44 16.91 6.89 19.61
N ALA A 45 15.78 6.97 20.33
CA ALA A 45 15.76 6.72 21.77
C ALA A 45 15.50 5.26 22.12
N GLY A 46 15.42 4.37 21.11
CA GLY A 46 15.19 2.96 21.31
C GLY A 46 13.73 2.58 21.54
N ARG A 47 12.81 3.51 21.38
CA ARG A 47 11.39 3.23 21.54
C ARG A 47 10.83 2.61 20.26
N ALA A 48 9.93 1.64 20.45
CA ALA A 48 9.30 0.98 19.32
C ALA A 48 8.46 1.97 18.50
N ILE A 49 8.67 1.95 17.20
CA ILE A 49 7.82 2.70 16.27
C ILE A 49 6.75 1.76 15.80
N LYS A 50 5.49 2.11 16.08
CA LYS A 50 4.36 1.27 15.72
C LYS A 50 3.52 1.96 14.67
N LYS A 51 3.04 1.18 13.71
CA LYS A 51 2.17 1.68 12.65
C LYS A 51 1.07 0.68 12.39
N ASP A 52 -0.06 1.20 11.93
CA ASP A 52 -1.12 0.35 11.42
C ASP A 52 -0.79 0.04 9.98
N LEU A 53 -0.86 -1.24 9.61
CA LEU A 53 -0.55 -1.69 8.27
C LEU A 53 -1.78 -2.25 7.59
N VAL A 54 -1.80 -2.15 6.28
CA VAL A 54 -2.81 -2.80 5.45
C VAL A 54 -2.11 -3.76 4.51
N TYR A 55 -2.74 -4.91 4.29
CA TYR A 55 -2.27 -5.87 3.31
C TYR A 55 -3.05 -5.64 2.03
N VAL A 56 -2.34 -5.27 0.97
CA VAL A 56 -2.93 -4.94 -0.31
C VAL A 56 -2.64 -6.06 -1.29
N VAL A 57 -3.67 -6.51 -1.98
CA VAL A 57 -3.57 -7.59 -2.96
C VAL A 57 -4.05 -7.08 -4.31
N ASP A 58 -3.90 -7.91 -5.33
CA ASP A 58 -4.33 -7.58 -6.70
C ASP A 58 -3.72 -6.27 -7.20
N ILE A 59 -2.47 -6.04 -6.82
CA ILE A 59 -1.78 -4.83 -7.24
C ILE A 59 -1.53 -4.93 -8.74
N ALA A 60 -2.01 -3.94 -9.47
CA ALA A 60 -1.86 -3.90 -10.91
C ALA A 60 -0.38 -3.76 -11.29
N PRO A 61 0.08 -4.46 -12.33
CA PRO A 61 1.45 -4.33 -12.75
C PRO A 61 1.74 -2.93 -13.28
N GLY A 62 2.94 -2.45 -12.99
CA GLY A 62 3.45 -1.24 -13.62
C GLY A 62 3.95 -1.54 -15.02
N ARG A 63 4.66 -0.59 -15.59
CA ARG A 63 5.27 -0.78 -16.89
C ARG A 63 6.71 -0.29 -16.85
N ASP A 64 7.56 -0.98 -17.57
CA ASP A 64 8.95 -0.55 -17.70
C ASP A 64 9.10 0.46 -18.83
N ALA A 65 10.34 0.81 -19.15
CA ALA A 65 10.62 1.81 -20.17
C ALA A 65 10.18 1.35 -21.57
N ASP A 66 10.06 0.04 -21.77
CA ASP A 66 9.66 -0.54 -23.05
C ASP A 66 8.15 -0.76 -23.13
N GLY A 67 7.42 -0.40 -22.07
CA GLY A 67 5.99 -0.59 -22.03
C GLY A 67 5.55 -1.98 -21.63
N GLU A 68 6.48 -2.84 -21.24
CA GLU A 68 6.16 -4.19 -20.82
C GLU A 68 5.63 -4.20 -19.39
N PRO A 69 4.62 -5.02 -19.10
CA PRO A 69 4.09 -5.08 -17.74
C PRO A 69 5.12 -5.67 -16.78
N VAL A 70 5.29 -4.98 -15.64
CA VAL A 70 6.21 -5.41 -14.59
C VAL A 70 5.38 -5.58 -13.33
N PRO A 71 5.21 -6.81 -12.84
CA PRO A 71 4.46 -7.03 -11.61
C PRO A 71 5.14 -6.36 -10.42
N TYR A 72 4.32 -5.81 -9.53
CA TYR A 72 4.87 -5.33 -8.26
C TYR A 72 5.38 -6.51 -7.47
N ALA A 73 6.58 -6.40 -6.93
CA ALA A 73 7.13 -7.42 -6.06
C ALA A 73 7.53 -6.78 -4.74
N ASN A 74 7.13 -7.39 -3.64
CA ASN A 74 7.51 -6.89 -2.33
C ASN A 74 8.90 -7.44 -1.94
N SER A 75 9.43 -6.97 -0.81
CA SER A 75 10.77 -7.36 -0.39
C SER A 75 10.87 -8.83 0.01
N ALA A 76 9.75 -9.48 0.25
CA ALA A 76 9.73 -10.91 0.57
C ALA A 76 9.58 -11.78 -0.67
N GLY A 77 9.50 -11.17 -1.86
CA GLY A 77 9.39 -11.89 -3.12
C GLY A 77 7.98 -12.17 -3.60
N GLY A 78 6.97 -11.71 -2.87
CA GLY A 78 5.58 -11.87 -3.32
C GLY A 78 5.25 -10.87 -4.41
N GLU A 79 4.51 -11.32 -5.42
CA GLU A 79 4.08 -10.47 -6.52
C GLU A 79 2.63 -10.08 -6.37
N GLY A 80 2.32 -8.83 -6.68
CA GLY A 80 0.97 -8.33 -6.65
C GLY A 80 0.37 -8.16 -5.27
N GLU A 81 1.19 -8.18 -4.22
CA GLU A 81 0.69 -8.04 -2.85
C GLU A 81 1.78 -7.51 -1.94
N GLY A 82 1.39 -6.91 -0.84
CA GLY A 82 2.34 -6.42 0.16
C GLY A 82 1.66 -5.68 1.29
N TRP A 83 2.44 -5.45 2.35
CA TRP A 83 2.01 -4.67 3.51
C TRP A 83 2.46 -3.23 3.35
N PHE A 84 1.58 -2.30 3.67
CA PHE A 84 1.86 -0.87 3.57
C PHE A 84 1.32 -0.15 4.79
N ALA A 85 1.95 0.95 5.16
CA ALA A 85 1.47 1.77 6.25
C ALA A 85 0.17 2.46 5.84
N VAL A 86 -0.80 2.48 6.73
CA VAL A 86 -2.09 3.11 6.47
C VAL A 86 -1.92 4.57 6.02
N GLN A 87 -0.93 5.25 6.59
CA GLN A 87 -0.71 6.66 6.26
C GLN A 87 -0.31 6.88 4.80
N ASP A 88 0.20 5.86 4.13
CA ASP A 88 0.62 5.96 2.74
C ASP A 88 -0.46 5.53 1.77
N VAL A 89 -1.64 5.21 2.29
CA VAL A 89 -2.73 4.62 1.51
C VAL A 89 -3.87 5.61 1.41
N THR A 90 -4.39 5.78 0.20
CA THR A 90 -5.56 6.62 -0.04
C THR A 90 -6.64 5.73 -0.62
N VAL A 91 -7.85 5.81 -0.05
CA VAL A 91 -8.98 5.07 -0.58
C VAL A 91 -9.39 5.67 -1.93
N VAL A 92 -9.42 4.82 -2.94
CA VAL A 92 -9.95 5.18 -4.23
C VAL A 92 -11.45 4.93 -4.17
N GLU A 93 -12.22 5.76 -4.80
CA GLU A 93 -13.68 5.74 -4.72
C GLU A 93 -14.25 4.46 -5.28
N GLY A 94 -14.17 3.39 -4.50
CA GLY A 94 -14.49 2.06 -4.98
C GLY A 94 -15.96 1.71 -4.99
N ASP A 95 -16.77 2.47 -4.25
CA ASP A 95 -18.17 2.17 -4.16
C ASP A 95 -18.99 2.88 -5.22
N GLY A 96 -18.40 3.88 -5.84
CA GLY A 96 -19.04 4.58 -6.91
C GLY A 96 -18.62 4.03 -8.25
N PRO A 97 -18.93 4.74 -9.33
CA PRO A 97 -18.43 4.33 -10.63
C PRO A 97 -16.91 4.31 -10.57
N PRO A 98 -16.28 3.34 -11.23
CA PRO A 98 -14.83 3.31 -11.27
C PRO A 98 -14.28 4.60 -11.84
N LEU A 99 -13.15 5.04 -11.31
CA LEU A 99 -12.55 6.31 -11.73
C LEU A 99 -12.29 6.37 -13.23
N PHE A 100 -12.04 5.24 -13.81
CA PHE A 100 -11.66 5.17 -15.22
C PHE A 100 -12.75 4.56 -16.09
N ALA A 101 -13.92 4.39 -15.58
CA ALA A 101 -15.00 3.80 -16.35
C ALA A 101 -15.93 4.85 -16.92
N ASN A 102 -15.62 6.06 -16.76
CA ASN A 102 -16.49 7.15 -17.22
C ASN A 102 -16.04 7.73 -18.50
#